data_c25f5ba09f328aeebc6a62684bff0d71
#
_entry.id   c25f5ba09f328aeebc6a62684bff0d71
#
_cell.length_a   1.000
_cell.length_b   1.000
_cell.length_c   1.000
_cell.angle_alpha   90.00
_cell.angle_beta   90.00
_cell.angle_gamma   90.00
#
_symmetry.space_group_name_H-M   'P 1'
#
loop_
_entity.id
_entity.type
_entity.pdbx_description
1 polymer ?
#
loop_
_entity_poly.entity_id
_entity_poly.type
_entity_poly.pdbx_seq_one_letter_code
_entity_poly.pdbx_strand_id
1 'polypeptide(L)'
;MDTGTELDGIRPGQVVSGSGSGRVAQWALRSAEATDIEVLAELRATVMRPDLERLGRFDEHRVRQRLRDSFSPQHTSVIVADGAFAGCVTLRPAEDGRWLEHFYLAPDLQGRGLGSAVLRTLLDRTDATGVLVRLNVLQGSPARRLYERHGFTVEDQDPIDVHMVRRPASNPSGRPVQRTLGVCSGDDGYGQRKGRSGEHHGVSGVL
;
A
#
# COMPACT_ATOMS: atom_id res chain seq x y z
N MET A 1 31.31 0.44 16.03
CA MET A 1 30.13 0.77 16.90
C MET A 1 28.99 1.01 15.94
N ASP A 2 28.20 -0.02 15.80
CA ASP A 2 27.15 -0.14 14.78
C ASP A 2 25.85 0.42 15.40
N THR A 3 25.40 1.57 14.94
CA THR A 3 24.10 2.13 15.32
C THR A 3 23.11 1.83 14.21
N GLY A 4 22.63 0.58 14.18
CA GLY A 4 21.52 0.17 13.32
C GLY A 4 20.29 0.98 13.67
N THR A 5 19.87 1.87 12.77
CA THR A 5 18.57 2.54 12.81
C THR A 5 17.49 1.48 12.61
N GLU A 6 16.86 1.09 13.70
CA GLU A 6 15.70 0.19 13.74
C GLU A 6 14.54 0.89 13.01
N LEU A 7 14.34 0.52 11.74
CA LEU A 7 13.19 0.95 10.96
C LEU A 7 11.96 0.22 11.50
N ASP A 8 11.11 1.00 12.16
CA ASP A 8 9.88 0.55 12.82
C ASP A 8 8.86 -0.01 11.81
N GLY A 9 9.12 -1.26 11.38
CA GLY A 9 8.14 -2.11 10.73
C GLY A 9 7.13 -2.59 11.78
N ILE A 10 5.94 -2.97 11.41
CA ILE A 10 4.95 -3.58 12.30
C ILE A 10 5.64 -4.72 13.04
N ARG A 11 5.81 -4.59 14.35
CA ARG A 11 6.46 -5.64 15.16
C ARG A 11 5.64 -6.91 15.06
N PRO A 12 6.26 -8.10 14.91
CA PRO A 12 5.55 -9.36 14.95
C PRO A 12 4.68 -9.44 16.21
N GLY A 13 3.37 -9.65 16.05
CA GLY A 13 2.42 -9.77 17.16
C GLY A 13 1.64 -8.52 17.55
N GLN A 14 1.82 -7.37 16.89
CA GLN A 14 1.03 -6.19 17.21
C GLN A 14 -0.34 -6.24 16.52
N VAL A 15 -1.36 -6.57 17.29
CA VAL A 15 -2.77 -6.47 16.89
C VAL A 15 -3.22 -5.01 17.04
N VAL A 16 -3.64 -4.38 15.96
CA VAL A 16 -4.24 -3.04 15.98
C VAL A 16 -5.72 -3.20 15.69
N SER A 17 -6.54 -2.93 16.70
CA SER A 17 -7.99 -3.02 16.59
C SER A 17 -8.61 -1.63 16.43
N GLY A 18 -9.57 -1.50 15.52
CA GLY A 18 -10.35 -0.28 15.35
C GLY A 18 -11.83 -0.57 15.62
N SER A 19 -12.48 0.26 16.45
CA SER A 19 -13.92 0.25 16.63
C SER A 19 -14.50 1.54 16.04
N GLY A 20 -15.28 1.40 14.97
CA GLY A 20 -16.01 2.51 14.34
C GLY A 20 -17.47 2.51 14.76
N SER A 21 -18.02 3.67 15.06
CA SER A 21 -19.43 3.88 15.40
C SER A 21 -20.32 3.65 14.18
N GLY A 22 -20.96 2.49 14.10
CA GLY A 22 -21.85 2.07 13.00
C GLY A 22 -21.36 0.76 12.41
N ARG A 23 -21.78 -0.37 12.98
CA ARG A 23 -21.59 -1.77 12.56
C ARG A 23 -20.47 -2.07 11.53
N VAL A 24 -19.30 -1.49 11.74
CA VAL A 24 -18.07 -2.02 11.14
C VAL A 24 -17.72 -3.26 11.94
N ALA A 25 -17.52 -4.40 11.28
CA ALA A 25 -17.04 -5.62 11.89
C ALA A 25 -15.86 -5.32 12.81
N GLN A 26 -15.74 -6.06 13.91
CA GLN A 26 -14.52 -5.98 14.72
C GLN A 26 -13.37 -6.49 13.85
N TRP A 27 -12.38 -5.65 13.60
CA TRP A 27 -11.29 -6.00 12.70
C TRP A 27 -9.92 -5.76 13.33
N ALA A 28 -8.94 -6.49 12.84
CA ALA A 28 -7.54 -6.38 13.25
C ALA A 28 -6.60 -6.60 12.06
N LEU A 29 -5.38 -6.09 12.19
CA LEU A 29 -4.26 -6.44 11.31
C LEU A 29 -3.33 -7.39 12.07
N ARG A 30 -2.95 -8.49 11.41
CA ARG A 30 -1.84 -9.33 11.85
C ARG A 30 -0.74 -9.33 10.79
N SER A 31 0.49 -9.57 11.17
CA SER A 31 1.57 -9.80 10.22
C SER A 31 1.25 -11.01 9.34
N ALA A 32 1.58 -10.90 8.06
CA ALA A 32 1.48 -12.05 7.17
C ALA A 32 2.61 -13.05 7.44
N GLU A 33 2.32 -14.31 7.21
CA GLU A 33 3.27 -15.42 7.25
C GLU A 33 3.47 -15.98 5.84
N ALA A 34 4.55 -16.74 5.63
CA ALA A 34 4.80 -17.36 4.33
C ALA A 34 3.65 -18.28 3.88
N THR A 35 2.96 -18.89 4.83
CA THR A 35 1.80 -19.75 4.60
C THR A 35 0.56 -19.04 4.08
N ASP A 36 0.49 -17.71 4.21
CA ASP A 36 -0.65 -16.92 3.72
C ASP A 36 -0.61 -16.72 2.20
N ILE A 37 0.52 -16.93 1.55
CA ILE A 37 0.75 -16.55 0.14
C ILE A 37 -0.32 -17.10 -0.80
N GLU A 38 -0.77 -18.33 -0.61
CA GLU A 38 -1.73 -18.96 -1.53
C GLU A 38 -3.13 -18.37 -1.37
N VAL A 39 -3.61 -18.17 -0.14
CA VAL A 39 -4.92 -17.55 0.08
C VAL A 39 -4.94 -16.11 -0.41
N LEU A 40 -3.83 -15.39 -0.30
CA LEU A 40 -3.69 -14.03 -0.82
C LEU A 40 -3.65 -14.01 -2.36
N ALA A 41 -3.00 -14.99 -2.99
CA ALA A 41 -2.96 -15.12 -4.45
C ALA A 41 -4.37 -15.41 -5.03
N GLU A 42 -5.15 -16.27 -4.37
CA GLU A 42 -6.53 -16.55 -4.75
C GLU A 42 -7.43 -15.32 -4.55
N LEU A 43 -7.28 -14.62 -3.43
CA LEU A 43 -8.02 -13.37 -3.20
C LEU A 43 -7.72 -12.35 -4.30
N ARG A 44 -6.43 -12.15 -4.63
CA ARG A 44 -6.03 -11.25 -5.72
C ARG A 44 -6.69 -11.65 -7.04
N ALA A 45 -6.64 -12.94 -7.41
CA ALA A 45 -7.24 -13.43 -8.65
C ALA A 45 -8.73 -13.12 -8.70
N THR A 46 -9.43 -13.31 -7.59
CA THR A 46 -10.87 -13.05 -7.47
C THR A 46 -11.20 -11.57 -7.62
N VAL A 47 -10.54 -10.70 -6.84
CA VAL A 47 -10.90 -9.28 -6.78
C VAL A 47 -10.40 -8.47 -7.97
N MET A 48 -9.30 -8.90 -8.61
CA MET A 48 -8.76 -8.21 -9.78
C MET A 48 -9.41 -8.63 -11.10
N ARG A 49 -10.11 -9.77 -11.12
CA ARG A 49 -10.70 -10.32 -12.33
C ARG A 49 -11.57 -9.32 -13.09
N PRO A 50 -12.56 -8.65 -12.49
CA PRO A 50 -13.46 -7.77 -13.25
C PRO A 50 -12.74 -6.63 -13.98
N ASP A 51 -11.79 -5.99 -13.29
CA ASP A 51 -11.04 -4.87 -13.86
C ASP A 51 -10.05 -5.35 -14.94
N LEU A 52 -9.36 -6.48 -14.72
CA LEU A 52 -8.41 -7.02 -15.67
C LEU A 52 -9.12 -7.58 -16.91
N GLU A 53 -10.31 -8.20 -16.78
CA GLU A 53 -11.13 -8.63 -17.92
C GLU A 53 -11.60 -7.44 -18.74
N ARG A 54 -12.09 -6.39 -18.09
CA ARG A 54 -12.49 -5.13 -18.75
C ARG A 54 -11.34 -4.49 -19.54
N LEU A 55 -10.11 -4.61 -19.05
CA LEU A 55 -8.90 -4.12 -19.71
C LEU A 55 -8.30 -5.11 -20.73
N GLY A 56 -8.90 -6.29 -20.92
CA GLY A 56 -8.37 -7.34 -21.80
C GLY A 56 -7.01 -7.90 -21.33
N ARG A 57 -6.74 -7.87 -20.03
CA ARG A 57 -5.45 -8.24 -19.41
C ARG A 57 -5.54 -9.38 -18.40
N PHE A 58 -6.72 -9.99 -18.23
CA PHE A 58 -6.87 -11.08 -17.28
C PHE A 58 -6.16 -12.34 -17.79
N ASP A 59 -5.29 -12.86 -16.98
CA ASP A 59 -4.61 -14.14 -17.12
C ASP A 59 -4.58 -14.81 -15.75
N GLU A 60 -5.23 -15.93 -15.63
CA GLU A 60 -5.46 -16.60 -14.35
C GLU A 60 -4.17 -17.03 -13.64
N HIS A 61 -3.18 -17.50 -14.38
CA HIS A 61 -1.88 -17.87 -13.84
C HIS A 61 -1.06 -16.63 -13.47
N ARG A 62 -0.98 -15.66 -14.38
CA ARG A 62 -0.19 -14.44 -14.20
C ARG A 62 -0.65 -13.61 -13.03
N VAL A 63 -1.97 -13.50 -12.79
CA VAL A 63 -2.51 -12.70 -11.69
C VAL A 63 -2.07 -13.25 -10.32
N ARG A 64 -2.06 -14.57 -10.16
CA ARG A 64 -1.57 -15.23 -8.94
C ARG A 64 -0.06 -15.12 -8.82
N GLN A 65 0.65 -15.41 -9.93
CA GLN A 65 2.10 -15.40 -9.93
C GLN A 65 2.68 -14.03 -9.57
N ARG A 66 2.08 -12.94 -10.04
CA ARG A 66 2.50 -11.59 -9.67
C ARG A 66 2.44 -11.32 -8.17
N LEU A 67 1.47 -11.88 -7.46
CA LEU A 67 1.45 -11.75 -6.01
C LEU A 67 2.56 -12.58 -5.38
N ARG A 68 2.76 -13.84 -5.82
CA ARG A 68 3.83 -14.69 -5.29
C ARG A 68 5.20 -14.05 -5.46
N ASP A 69 5.47 -13.45 -6.64
CA ASP A 69 6.76 -12.83 -6.97
C ASP A 69 7.04 -11.56 -6.13
N SER A 70 5.99 -10.84 -5.73
CA SER A 70 6.10 -9.58 -4.97
C SER A 70 5.76 -9.71 -3.48
N PHE A 71 5.40 -10.91 -3.03
CA PHE A 71 4.99 -11.14 -1.65
C PHE A 71 6.14 -10.91 -0.67
N SER A 72 5.88 -10.04 0.29
CA SER A 72 6.83 -9.69 1.35
C SER A 72 6.12 -9.78 2.70
N PRO A 73 6.26 -10.88 3.44
CA PRO A 73 5.57 -11.06 4.72
C PRO A 73 5.81 -9.93 5.71
N GLN A 74 7.05 -9.41 5.76
CA GLN A 74 7.45 -8.32 6.67
C GLN A 74 6.73 -6.99 6.39
N HIS A 75 6.20 -6.80 5.18
CA HIS A 75 5.52 -5.58 4.78
C HIS A 75 4.03 -5.78 4.51
N THR A 76 3.57 -7.03 4.61
CA THR A 76 2.17 -7.40 4.37
C THR A 76 1.46 -7.68 5.68
N SER A 77 0.27 -7.11 5.81
CA SER A 77 -0.66 -7.42 6.90
C SER A 77 -1.87 -8.16 6.35
N VAL A 78 -2.27 -9.19 7.04
CA VAL A 78 -3.56 -9.86 6.83
C VAL A 78 -4.63 -9.11 7.63
N ILE A 79 -5.73 -8.82 6.96
CA ILE A 79 -6.90 -8.21 7.57
C ILE A 79 -7.81 -9.33 8.08
N VAL A 80 -8.14 -9.28 9.35
CA VAL A 80 -9.07 -10.22 10.00
C VAL A 80 -10.30 -9.43 10.41
N ALA A 81 -11.50 -9.92 10.11
CA ALA A 81 -12.76 -9.32 10.53
C ALA A 81 -13.63 -10.39 11.18
N ASP A 82 -14.16 -10.09 12.35
CA ASP A 82 -14.96 -11.03 13.16
C ASP A 82 -14.31 -12.40 13.36
N GLY A 83 -12.96 -12.40 13.50
CA GLY A 83 -12.14 -13.60 13.68
C GLY A 83 -11.81 -14.38 12.41
N ALA A 84 -12.32 -13.96 11.25
CA ALA A 84 -12.08 -14.64 9.96
C ALA A 84 -11.17 -13.82 9.03
N PHE A 85 -10.56 -14.51 8.07
CA PHE A 85 -9.80 -13.88 7.00
C PHE A 85 -10.69 -12.93 6.18
N ALA A 86 -10.26 -11.68 6.05
CA ALA A 86 -11.02 -10.61 5.38
C ALA A 86 -10.27 -10.00 4.20
N GLY A 87 -8.94 -10.13 4.17
CA GLY A 87 -8.15 -9.52 3.12
C GLY A 87 -6.69 -9.32 3.48
N CYS A 88 -6.02 -8.46 2.74
CA CYS A 88 -4.63 -8.07 3.00
C CYS A 88 -4.34 -6.65 2.57
N VAL A 89 -3.21 -6.15 3.04
CA VAL A 89 -2.61 -4.89 2.60
C VAL A 89 -1.10 -4.95 2.76
N THR A 90 -0.37 -4.46 1.76
CA THR A 90 1.09 -4.33 1.81
C THR A 90 1.46 -2.85 1.85
N LEU A 91 2.31 -2.47 2.80
CA LEU A 91 2.88 -1.13 2.92
C LEU A 91 4.40 -1.25 3.03
N ARG A 92 5.08 -1.22 1.88
CA ARG A 92 6.54 -1.38 1.83
C ARG A 92 7.29 -0.04 1.78
N PRO A 93 8.55 0.00 2.23
CA PRO A 93 9.41 1.14 2.02
C PRO A 93 9.62 1.46 0.54
N ALA A 94 9.78 2.73 0.23
CA ALA A 94 10.23 3.25 -1.05
C ALA A 94 11.30 4.32 -0.80
N GLU A 95 12.03 4.73 -1.84
CA GLU A 95 13.12 5.68 -1.73
C GLU A 95 12.70 7.00 -1.06
N ASP A 96 11.53 7.50 -1.40
CA ASP A 96 11.00 8.79 -0.94
C ASP A 96 9.70 8.66 -0.12
N GLY A 97 9.36 7.45 0.34
CA GLY A 97 8.09 7.26 1.05
C GLY A 97 7.71 5.80 1.30
N ARG A 98 6.45 5.50 1.05
CA ARG A 98 5.88 4.16 1.15
C ARG A 98 5.07 3.83 -0.10
N TRP A 99 5.11 2.56 -0.52
CA TRP A 99 4.19 1.99 -1.51
C TRP A 99 3.08 1.22 -0.82
N LEU A 100 1.83 1.60 -1.10
CA LEU A 100 0.65 0.84 -0.73
C LEU A 100 0.28 -0.08 -1.89
N GLU A 101 0.34 -1.37 -1.67
CA GLU A 101 0.08 -2.40 -2.68
C GLU A 101 -0.76 -3.53 -2.09
N HIS A 102 -1.27 -4.42 -2.96
CA HIS A 102 -2.01 -5.62 -2.55
C HIS A 102 -3.10 -5.34 -1.51
N PHE A 103 -3.79 -4.21 -1.65
CA PHE A 103 -4.90 -3.90 -0.76
C PHE A 103 -6.17 -4.53 -1.31
N TYR A 104 -6.49 -5.70 -0.81
CA TYR A 104 -7.62 -6.51 -1.23
C TYR A 104 -8.51 -6.86 -0.06
N LEU A 105 -9.82 -6.80 -0.27
CA LEU A 105 -10.83 -7.32 0.65
C LEU A 105 -11.66 -8.40 -0.03
N ALA A 106 -12.08 -9.39 0.74
CA ALA A 106 -13.03 -10.39 0.28
C ALA A 106 -14.29 -9.69 -0.25
N PRO A 107 -14.86 -10.14 -1.40
CA PRO A 107 -15.96 -9.44 -2.08
C PRO A 107 -17.18 -9.16 -1.20
N ASP A 108 -17.50 -10.07 -0.30
CA ASP A 108 -18.62 -9.96 0.64
C ASP A 108 -18.41 -8.92 1.74
N LEU A 109 -17.17 -8.49 1.98
CA LEU A 109 -16.79 -7.46 2.96
C LEU A 109 -16.57 -6.08 2.34
N GLN A 110 -16.62 -5.99 1.02
CA GLN A 110 -16.48 -4.72 0.32
C GLN A 110 -17.72 -3.82 0.50
N GLY A 111 -17.56 -2.52 0.32
CA GLY A 111 -18.66 -1.54 0.42
C GLY A 111 -19.22 -1.33 1.84
N ARG A 112 -18.67 -1.98 2.87
CA ARG A 112 -19.13 -1.91 4.27
C ARG A 112 -18.28 -1.00 5.16
N GLY A 113 -17.39 -0.22 4.58
CA GLY A 113 -16.53 0.73 5.31
C GLY A 113 -15.24 0.14 5.87
N LEU A 114 -15.05 -1.19 5.85
CA LEU A 114 -13.84 -1.85 6.36
C LEU A 114 -12.57 -1.32 5.69
N GLY A 115 -12.55 -1.20 4.36
CA GLY A 115 -11.40 -0.67 3.65
C GLY A 115 -11.05 0.76 4.02
N SER A 116 -12.05 1.63 4.24
CA SER A 116 -11.81 2.99 4.75
C SER A 116 -11.21 2.98 6.15
N ALA A 117 -11.66 2.08 7.03
CA ALA A 117 -11.15 1.98 8.40
C ALA A 117 -9.68 1.52 8.40
N VAL A 118 -9.37 0.46 7.64
CA VAL A 118 -8.00 -0.04 7.49
C VAL A 118 -7.08 1.02 6.89
N LEU A 119 -7.50 1.63 5.78
CA LEU A 119 -6.70 2.64 5.09
C LEU A 119 -6.42 3.84 6.00
N ARG A 120 -7.41 4.34 6.73
CA ARG A 120 -7.23 5.43 7.69
C ARG A 120 -6.17 5.08 8.74
N THR A 121 -6.25 3.90 9.35
CA THR A 121 -5.27 3.46 10.35
C THR A 121 -3.84 3.42 9.81
N LEU A 122 -3.66 3.00 8.55
CA LEU A 122 -2.33 3.00 7.91
C LEU A 122 -1.85 4.43 7.64
N LEU A 123 -2.75 5.29 7.15
CA LEU A 123 -2.41 6.67 6.81
C LEU A 123 -2.10 7.52 8.05
N ASP A 124 -2.81 7.32 9.16
CA ASP A 124 -2.52 7.99 10.43
C ASP A 124 -1.08 7.72 10.89
N ARG A 125 -0.58 6.50 10.67
CA ARG A 125 0.81 6.13 10.98
C ARG A 125 1.81 6.83 10.07
N THR A 126 1.53 6.87 8.75
CA THR A 126 2.43 7.56 7.81
C THR A 126 2.41 9.06 8.01
N ASP A 127 1.28 9.65 8.39
CA ASP A 127 1.16 11.05 8.76
C ASP A 127 1.98 11.38 10.00
N ALA A 128 1.92 10.54 11.02
CA ALA A 128 2.71 10.73 12.24
C ALA A 128 4.23 10.74 11.99
N THR A 129 4.68 10.06 10.93
CA THR A 129 6.10 10.03 10.53
C THR A 129 6.45 11.00 9.40
N GLY A 130 5.47 11.77 8.90
CA GLY A 130 5.68 12.73 7.82
C GLY A 130 6.02 12.10 6.47
N VAL A 131 5.61 10.85 6.25
CA VAL A 131 6.00 10.05 5.08
C VAL A 131 4.88 10.04 4.05
N LEU A 132 5.22 10.33 2.79
CA LEU A 132 4.26 10.23 1.69
C LEU A 132 3.95 8.77 1.33
N VAL A 133 2.77 8.54 0.75
CA VAL A 133 2.34 7.22 0.29
C VAL A 133 1.97 7.28 -1.19
N ARG A 134 2.47 6.33 -1.96
CA ARG A 134 2.09 6.11 -3.36
C ARG A 134 1.37 4.78 -3.54
N LEU A 135 0.57 4.73 -4.55
CA LEU A 135 -0.10 3.50 -5.01
C LEU A 135 -0.41 3.58 -6.51
N ASN A 136 -0.68 2.42 -7.10
CA ASN A 136 -1.27 2.32 -8.41
C ASN A 136 -2.65 1.68 -8.34
N VAL A 137 -3.58 2.17 -9.12
CA VAL A 137 -4.91 1.58 -9.26
C VAL A 137 -5.25 1.43 -10.75
N LEU A 138 -5.93 0.33 -11.12
CA LEU A 138 -6.31 0.12 -12.51
C LEU A 138 -7.29 1.20 -13.00
N GLN A 139 -7.15 1.61 -14.26
CA GLN A 139 -8.07 2.53 -14.90
C GLN A 139 -9.51 2.03 -14.77
N GLY A 140 -10.41 2.94 -14.37
CA GLY A 140 -11.83 2.65 -14.20
C GLY A 140 -12.19 1.81 -12.96
N SER A 141 -11.20 1.45 -12.13
CA SER A 141 -11.47 0.72 -10.89
C SER A 141 -12.24 1.58 -9.87
N PRO A 142 -13.26 1.05 -9.22
CA PRO A 142 -13.99 1.74 -8.15
C PRO A 142 -13.12 2.09 -6.93
N ALA A 143 -12.00 1.39 -6.74
CA ALA A 143 -11.03 1.65 -5.67
C ALA A 143 -10.45 3.06 -5.73
N ARG A 144 -10.32 3.65 -6.90
CA ARG A 144 -9.85 5.03 -7.08
C ARG A 144 -10.62 6.00 -6.20
N ARG A 145 -11.95 5.88 -6.14
CA ARG A 145 -12.81 6.74 -5.32
C ARG A 145 -12.52 6.62 -3.81
N LEU A 146 -12.11 5.43 -3.36
CA LEU A 146 -11.68 5.28 -1.97
C LEU A 146 -10.43 6.09 -1.71
N TYR A 147 -9.42 5.94 -2.54
CA TYR A 147 -8.15 6.65 -2.39
C TYR A 147 -8.32 8.16 -2.46
N GLU A 148 -9.10 8.66 -3.42
CA GLU A 148 -9.42 10.09 -3.54
C GLU A 148 -10.07 10.65 -2.26
N ARG A 149 -11.02 9.91 -1.65
CA ARG A 149 -11.65 10.30 -0.37
C ARG A 149 -10.66 10.33 0.82
N HIS A 150 -9.53 9.66 0.69
CA HIS A 150 -8.47 9.66 1.71
C HIS A 150 -7.29 10.56 1.34
N GLY A 151 -7.48 11.49 0.40
CA GLY A 151 -6.51 12.52 0.09
C GLY A 151 -5.43 12.12 -0.92
N PHE A 152 -5.60 11.00 -1.61
CA PHE A 152 -4.72 10.68 -2.75
C PHE A 152 -5.12 11.52 -3.96
N THR A 153 -4.12 12.01 -4.68
CA THR A 153 -4.24 12.72 -5.95
C THR A 153 -3.52 11.98 -7.05
N VAL A 154 -3.96 12.13 -8.28
CA VAL A 154 -3.28 11.54 -9.44
C VAL A 154 -1.94 12.25 -9.65
N GLU A 155 -0.86 11.49 -9.72
CA GLU A 155 0.48 11.97 -10.05
C GLU A 155 0.76 11.75 -11.54
N ASP A 156 0.38 10.58 -12.07
CA ASP A 156 0.51 10.21 -13.48
C ASP A 156 -0.51 9.12 -13.83
N GLN A 157 -0.73 8.86 -15.12
CA GLN A 157 -1.58 7.78 -15.58
C GLN A 157 -1.24 7.33 -16.99
N ASP A 158 -1.47 6.06 -17.26
CA ASP A 158 -1.39 5.46 -18.56
C ASP A 158 -2.72 4.74 -18.94
N PRO A 159 -2.86 4.06 -20.09
CA PRO A 159 -4.10 3.38 -20.44
C PRO A 159 -4.53 2.23 -19.50
N ILE A 160 -3.67 1.79 -18.60
CA ILE A 160 -3.89 0.65 -17.71
C ILE A 160 -3.94 1.08 -16.26
N ASP A 161 -2.98 1.90 -15.83
CA ASP A 161 -2.76 2.28 -14.44
C ASP A 161 -2.94 3.77 -14.19
N VAL A 162 -3.44 4.11 -13.02
CA VAL A 162 -3.45 5.46 -12.44
C VAL A 162 -2.50 5.45 -11.26
N HIS A 163 -1.43 6.23 -11.34
CA HIS A 163 -0.46 6.43 -10.28
C HIS A 163 -0.96 7.52 -9.36
N MET A 164 -1.08 7.23 -8.08
CA MET A 164 -1.62 8.17 -7.11
C MET A 164 -0.64 8.38 -5.96
N VAL A 165 -0.61 9.61 -5.45
CA VAL A 165 0.22 10.00 -4.32
C VAL A 165 -0.62 10.70 -3.26
N ARG A 166 -0.29 10.46 -2.02
CA ARG A 166 -0.78 11.21 -0.87
C ARG A 166 0.40 11.72 -0.06
N ARG A 167 0.42 13.03 0.13
CA ARG A 167 1.36 13.67 1.05
C ARG A 167 0.80 13.59 2.48
N PRO A 168 1.66 13.48 3.50
CA PRO A 168 1.20 13.48 4.88
C PRO A 168 0.40 14.74 5.18
N ALA A 169 -0.62 14.61 6.01
CA ALA A 169 -1.32 15.77 6.52
C ALA A 169 -0.31 16.65 7.28
N SER A 170 -0.27 17.95 6.96
CA SER A 170 0.60 18.89 7.67
C SER A 170 0.23 18.87 9.15
N ASN A 171 1.13 18.43 10.00
CA ASN A 171 0.93 18.51 11.43
C ASN A 171 1.18 19.96 11.88
N PRO A 172 0.16 20.74 12.28
CA PRO A 172 0.33 22.14 12.66
C PRO A 172 1.20 22.33 13.93
N SER A 173 1.61 21.24 14.57
CA SER A 173 2.44 21.25 15.78
C SER A 173 3.89 20.79 15.56
N GLY A 174 4.30 20.52 14.33
CA GLY A 174 5.63 20.02 14.02
C GLY A 174 6.67 21.13 13.97
N ARG A 175 7.53 21.24 14.99
CA ARG A 175 8.80 21.95 14.87
C ARG A 175 9.54 21.44 13.63
N PRO A 176 10.12 22.33 12.80
CA PRO A 176 10.96 21.88 11.69
C PRO A 176 12.17 21.14 12.28
N VAL A 177 12.34 19.88 11.90
CA VAL A 177 13.61 19.18 12.11
C VAL A 177 14.63 19.89 11.25
N GLN A 178 15.50 20.67 11.85
CA GLN A 178 16.63 21.29 11.19
C GLN A 178 17.52 20.17 10.63
N ARG A 179 17.44 19.92 9.33
CA ARG A 179 18.49 19.19 8.63
C ARG A 179 19.75 20.05 8.69
N THR A 180 20.69 19.65 9.49
CA THR A 180 22.05 20.19 9.44
C THR A 180 22.62 19.84 8.07
N LEU A 181 22.65 20.83 7.18
CA LEU A 181 23.36 20.73 5.91
C LEU A 181 24.86 20.71 6.21
N GLY A 182 25.42 19.51 6.25
CA GLY A 182 26.87 19.35 6.12
C GLY A 182 27.27 19.77 4.71
N VAL A 183 27.88 20.94 4.59
CA VAL A 183 28.51 21.42 3.37
C VAL A 183 29.75 20.55 3.12
N CYS A 184 29.71 19.67 2.14
CA CYS A 184 30.90 19.11 1.50
C CYS A 184 30.95 19.66 0.08
N SER A 185 31.84 20.59 -0.14
CA SER A 185 32.27 21.02 -1.46
C SER A 185 33.04 19.87 -2.13
N GLY A 186 32.71 19.58 -3.36
CA GLY A 186 33.41 18.61 -4.20
C GLY A 186 32.81 18.67 -5.60
N ASP A 187 33.60 19.26 -6.48
CA ASP A 187 33.35 19.57 -7.88
C ASP A 187 33.46 18.30 -8.77
N ASP A 188 32.95 18.43 -10.00
CA ASP A 188 33.23 17.65 -11.20
C ASP A 188 32.41 16.38 -11.53
N GLY A 189 31.79 16.45 -12.73
CA GLY A 189 31.67 15.30 -13.59
C GLY A 189 30.32 15.08 -14.29
N TYR A 190 30.19 15.70 -15.44
CA TYR A 190 29.25 15.40 -16.53
C TYR A 190 29.02 13.89 -16.74
N GLY A 191 27.79 13.48 -16.83
CA GLY A 191 27.45 12.11 -17.23
C GLY A 191 25.96 11.89 -17.45
N GLN A 192 25.45 12.27 -18.61
CA GLN A 192 24.13 11.84 -19.11
C GLN A 192 24.09 10.32 -19.17
N ARG A 193 23.16 9.70 -18.48
CA ARG A 193 22.65 8.37 -18.81
C ARG A 193 21.14 8.35 -18.86
N LYS A 194 20.68 8.13 -20.08
CA LYS A 194 19.30 7.84 -20.48
C LYS A 194 18.70 6.70 -19.68
N GLY A 195 17.40 6.84 -19.48
CA GLY A 195 16.41 5.97 -18.90
C GLY A 195 16.64 4.47 -18.97
N ARG A 196 16.24 3.86 -17.90
CA ARG A 196 15.63 2.53 -17.93
C ARG A 196 14.34 2.60 -17.16
N SER A 197 13.27 2.45 -17.90
CA SER A 197 11.95 2.14 -17.39
C SER A 197 12.06 0.87 -16.54
N GLY A 198 12.06 1.01 -15.23
CA GLY A 198 12.00 -0.09 -14.29
C GLY A 198 10.57 -0.54 -14.19
N GLU A 199 10.24 -1.66 -14.82
CA GLU A 199 9.05 -2.43 -14.58
C GLU A 199 9.04 -2.84 -13.12
N HIS A 200 8.09 -2.32 -12.34
CA HIS A 200 7.65 -3.02 -11.11
C HIS A 200 6.50 -2.28 -10.49
N HIS A 201 5.32 -2.73 -10.77
CA HIS A 201 4.21 -2.10 -10.09
C HIS A 201 3.26 -3.17 -9.61
N GLY A 202 3.32 -3.42 -8.32
CA GLY A 202 2.24 -4.06 -7.62
C GLY A 202 1.00 -3.21 -7.79
N VAL A 203 0.04 -3.68 -8.56
CA VAL A 203 -1.21 -2.97 -8.76
C VAL A 203 -2.01 -3.05 -7.48
N SER A 204 -2.29 -1.91 -6.88
CA SER A 204 -3.21 -1.80 -5.77
C SER A 204 -4.62 -1.81 -6.35
N GLY A 205 -5.27 -2.93 -6.30
CA GLY A 205 -6.67 -3.08 -6.74
C GLY A 205 -7.51 -3.49 -5.56
N VAL A 206 -8.49 -2.97 -5.47
CA VAL A 206 -9.94 -2.95 -5.44
C VAL A 206 -10.56 -3.25 -4.09
N LEU A 207 -11.37 -2.34 -3.71
CA LEU A 207 -12.40 -2.49 -2.69
C LEU A 207 -13.76 -2.55 -3.33
#